data_ddb3924f7eee7c3f47c83fd4906187bb
#
_entry.id   ddb3924f7eee7c3f47c83fd4906187bb
#
_cell.length_a   1.000
_cell.length_b   1.000
_cell.length_c   1.000
_cell.angle_alpha   90.00
_cell.angle_beta   90.00
_cell.angle_gamma   90.00
#
_symmetry.space_group_name_H-M   'P 1'
#
loop_
_entity.id
_entity.type
_entity.pdbx_description
1 polymer ?
#
loop_
_entity_poly.entity_id
_entity_poly.type
_entity_poly.pdbx_seq_one_letter_code
_entity_poly.pdbx_strand_id
1 'polypeptide(L)'
;MGALLSSSWRKEESSGLKATDDQPVESSGLAETDEITLTRRNAIVRAAEKVVPAEVSINVIQTRIIRESPLLSPFGEDMFEEFWGRFFRPREYKQKIHSLGSGIVISEDGYILTNEHVIRGAEELKVTLTNGAEYQGEIVGQDVASDLAVVKIDSKDLPFASLGNSEDLIIGEWAIALGNPFGYLLDDPSPTVTVGVISALNRDIKRDDEQERVYRGMIQTDAAINMGNSGGPLVNARGEVVGINTFIFSTSRGSEGIGFAIPVNRAKGIIDDLIKHGEVTRAWIGIKVQSLTPLLASSLNLDDVRGVILSEVYEESPGEKAGLKRGDVITQVDNKKIADVSDWEDLTIFSRVGRPLNVAFVRKGVESRSKLVPEQLPLKVARGVDGYLGMDIAPITPQIAGQLGITDRDGVVVTHVEKGTNAYRIGLKQGDIIRQLDESQVTGVKDYQKFFSGLRRDEKILMVVERDQQFYLVTIAFQPPQKS
;
A
#
# COMPACT_ATOMS: atom_id res chain seq x y z
N MET A 1 -57.79 52.39 23.90
CA MET A 1 -58.79 51.53 23.28
C MET A 1 -58.11 50.23 22.88
N GLY A 2 -58.12 49.37 23.60
CA GLY A 2 -58.28 48.24 24.42
C GLY A 2 -59.21 47.20 23.84
N ALA A 3 -58.71 46.03 23.48
CA ALA A 3 -59.53 44.83 23.40
C ALA A 3 -58.64 43.61 23.71
N LEU A 4 -58.83 43.10 24.90
CA LEU A 4 -58.39 41.81 25.43
C LEU A 4 -59.22 40.70 24.71
N LEU A 5 -58.60 39.73 24.10
CA LEU A 5 -59.24 38.48 23.76
C LEU A 5 -58.57 37.36 24.61
N SER A 6 -59.33 36.93 25.62
CA SER A 6 -59.09 35.74 26.41
C SER A 6 -59.43 34.49 25.61
N SER A 7 -58.49 33.63 25.32
CA SER A 7 -58.72 32.27 24.80
C SER A 7 -58.67 31.27 25.96
N SER A 8 -59.82 30.67 26.22
CA SER A 8 -60.05 29.60 27.17
C SER A 8 -59.40 28.30 26.67
N TRP A 9 -58.46 27.80 27.46
CA TRP A 9 -57.96 26.45 27.33
C TRP A 9 -58.92 25.44 27.93
N ARG A 10 -59.50 24.58 27.08
CA ARG A 10 -60.22 23.40 27.55
C ARG A 10 -59.20 22.36 28.00
N LYS A 11 -59.35 21.91 29.24
CA LYS A 11 -58.74 20.67 29.75
C LYS A 11 -59.43 19.50 29.08
N GLU A 12 -58.71 18.75 28.27
CA GLU A 12 -59.11 17.39 27.90
C GLU A 12 -58.70 16.44 29.01
N GLU A 13 -59.64 15.67 29.48
CA GLU A 13 -59.49 14.65 30.51
C GLU A 13 -58.69 13.49 29.93
N SER A 14 -57.60 13.10 30.65
CA SER A 14 -56.84 11.92 30.40
C SER A 14 -57.72 10.67 30.63
N SER A 15 -58.09 9.97 29.53
CA SER A 15 -58.67 8.64 29.63
C SER A 15 -57.59 7.67 30.09
N GLY A 16 -57.78 7.15 31.29
CA GLY A 16 -56.88 6.15 31.91
C GLY A 16 -56.79 4.88 31.04
N LEU A 17 -55.59 4.52 30.73
CA LEU A 17 -55.24 3.17 30.29
C LEU A 17 -55.54 2.19 31.42
N LYS A 18 -56.61 1.41 31.25
CA LYS A 18 -56.87 0.27 32.11
C LYS A 18 -55.80 -0.79 31.87
N ALA A 19 -55.03 -1.12 32.90
CA ALA A 19 -54.21 -2.30 32.94
C ALA A 19 -55.14 -3.52 32.65
N THR A 20 -54.90 -4.22 31.60
CA THR A 20 -55.53 -5.51 31.32
C THR A 20 -54.82 -6.59 32.16
N ASP A 21 -55.63 -7.38 32.83
CA ASP A 21 -55.27 -8.52 33.66
C ASP A 21 -54.16 -9.38 33.04
N ASP A 22 -53.18 -9.69 33.90
CA ASP A 22 -52.18 -10.75 33.66
C ASP A 22 -52.86 -12.09 33.53
N GLN A 23 -53.08 -12.53 32.30
CA GLN A 23 -53.29 -13.94 32.04
C GLN A 23 -51.89 -14.57 31.81
N PRO A 24 -51.58 -15.71 32.43
CA PRO A 24 -50.29 -16.37 32.17
C PRO A 24 -50.27 -16.86 30.73
N VAL A 25 -49.35 -16.32 29.93
CA VAL A 25 -49.04 -16.79 28.58
C VAL A 25 -48.48 -18.19 28.70
N GLU A 26 -49.30 -19.18 28.37
CA GLU A 26 -48.86 -20.56 28.27
C GLU A 26 -47.68 -20.72 27.33
N SER A 27 -46.72 -21.54 27.71
CA SER A 27 -45.40 -21.78 27.12
C SER A 27 -45.40 -22.41 25.72
N SER A 28 -45.99 -21.73 24.73
CA SER A 28 -45.76 -22.04 23.31
C SER A 28 -44.59 -21.24 22.71
N GLY A 29 -43.94 -20.39 23.51
CA GLY A 29 -42.92 -19.44 23.07
C GLY A 29 -41.55 -20.02 22.75
N LEU A 30 -41.23 -21.25 23.10
CA LEU A 30 -39.90 -21.81 22.88
C LEU A 30 -39.64 -22.16 21.39
N ALA A 31 -40.67 -22.65 20.68
CA ALA A 31 -40.52 -23.02 19.26
C ALA A 31 -40.47 -21.78 18.35
N GLU A 32 -41.25 -20.75 18.68
CA GLU A 32 -41.28 -19.48 17.92
C GLU A 32 -40.00 -18.63 18.12
N THR A 33 -39.42 -18.68 19.32
CA THR A 33 -38.11 -18.02 19.62
C THR A 33 -36.98 -18.70 18.85
N ASP A 34 -37.00 -20.02 18.68
CA ASP A 34 -35.99 -20.77 17.94
C ASP A 34 -36.05 -20.47 16.43
N GLU A 35 -37.23 -20.35 15.85
CA GLU A 35 -37.39 -20.01 14.43
C GLU A 35 -36.96 -18.59 14.13
N ILE A 36 -37.28 -17.60 14.97
CA ILE A 36 -36.80 -16.22 14.85
C ILE A 36 -35.30 -16.17 15.03
N THR A 37 -34.72 -16.90 15.97
CA THR A 37 -33.29 -16.96 16.20
C THR A 37 -32.54 -17.56 15.01
N LEU A 38 -33.07 -18.60 14.41
CA LEU A 38 -32.49 -19.22 13.20
C LEU A 38 -32.54 -18.30 11.98
N THR A 39 -33.63 -17.53 11.81
CA THR A 39 -33.77 -16.58 10.70
C THR A 39 -32.90 -15.34 10.89
N ARG A 40 -32.63 -14.89 12.10
CA ARG A 40 -31.71 -13.78 12.40
C ARG A 40 -30.25 -14.14 12.11
N ARG A 41 -29.83 -15.40 12.34
CA ARG A 41 -28.48 -15.90 12.06
C ARG A 41 -28.32 -16.29 10.59
N ASN A 42 -28.52 -15.33 9.69
CA ASN A 42 -28.34 -15.51 8.24
C ASN A 42 -26.85 -15.71 7.86
N ALA A 43 -26.55 -15.81 6.56
CA ALA A 43 -25.19 -16.01 6.07
C ALA A 43 -24.25 -14.86 6.47
N ILE A 44 -24.75 -13.62 6.49
CA ILE A 44 -23.98 -12.41 6.85
C ILE A 44 -23.53 -12.47 8.31
N VAL A 45 -24.48 -12.77 9.21
CA VAL A 45 -24.18 -12.88 10.65
C VAL A 45 -23.16 -13.98 10.91
N ARG A 46 -23.33 -15.16 10.30
CA ARG A 46 -22.38 -16.27 10.44
C ARG A 46 -20.99 -15.93 9.90
N ALA A 47 -20.92 -15.23 8.78
CA ALA A 47 -19.64 -14.76 8.21
C ALA A 47 -18.95 -13.78 9.14
N ALA A 48 -19.69 -12.80 9.69
CA ALA A 48 -19.17 -11.84 10.65
C ALA A 48 -18.69 -12.53 11.94
N GLU A 49 -19.51 -13.40 12.56
CA GLU A 49 -19.14 -14.17 13.77
C GLU A 49 -17.83 -14.95 13.60
N LYS A 50 -17.56 -15.45 12.38
CA LYS A 50 -16.34 -16.20 12.07
C LYS A 50 -15.09 -15.31 11.99
N VAL A 51 -15.23 -14.07 11.49
CA VAL A 51 -14.07 -13.21 11.16
C VAL A 51 -13.83 -12.15 12.22
N VAL A 52 -14.86 -11.65 12.91
CA VAL A 52 -14.75 -10.65 13.98
C VAL A 52 -13.63 -10.96 14.97
N PRO A 53 -13.46 -12.22 15.49
CA PRO A 53 -12.40 -12.50 16.45
C PRO A 53 -10.96 -12.30 15.91
N ALA A 54 -10.79 -12.31 14.60
CA ALA A 54 -9.50 -12.11 13.94
C ALA A 54 -9.26 -10.66 13.46
N GLU A 55 -10.25 -9.78 13.58
CA GLU A 55 -10.06 -8.36 13.28
C GLU A 55 -9.33 -7.65 14.42
N VAL A 56 -8.52 -6.65 14.10
CA VAL A 56 -7.77 -5.85 15.06
C VAL A 56 -7.79 -4.37 14.71
N SER A 57 -7.82 -3.54 15.75
CA SER A 57 -7.56 -2.09 15.62
C SER A 57 -6.07 -1.81 15.67
N ILE A 58 -5.59 -0.99 14.76
CA ILE A 58 -4.19 -0.56 14.70
C ILE A 58 -4.12 0.93 14.98
N ASN A 59 -3.47 1.30 16.08
CA ASN A 59 -3.24 2.67 16.47
C ASN A 59 -1.76 3.02 16.31
N VAL A 60 -1.48 4.02 15.49
CA VAL A 60 -0.14 4.47 15.14
C VAL A 60 0.12 5.83 15.75
N ILE A 61 1.24 5.96 16.42
CA ILE A 61 1.73 7.22 16.98
C ILE A 61 2.91 7.69 16.13
N GLN A 62 2.79 8.91 15.59
CA GLN A 62 3.84 9.58 14.83
C GLN A 62 4.15 10.92 15.47
N THR A 63 5.42 11.30 15.47
CA THR A 63 5.83 12.65 15.87
C THR A 63 6.06 13.51 14.64
N ARG A 64 5.24 14.51 14.43
CA ARG A 64 5.43 15.48 13.37
C ARG A 64 6.08 16.75 13.93
N ILE A 65 7.17 17.17 13.34
CA ILE A 65 7.78 18.47 13.65
C ILE A 65 7.07 19.53 12.81
N ILE A 66 6.26 20.35 13.45
CA ILE A 66 5.63 21.49 12.80
C ILE A 66 6.55 22.69 12.99
N ARG A 67 7.03 23.27 11.88
CA ARG A 67 7.74 24.53 11.85
C ARG A 67 6.72 25.62 11.61
N GLU A 68 6.37 26.36 12.63
CA GLU A 68 5.61 27.60 12.45
C GLU A 68 6.60 28.69 12.06
N SER A 69 6.56 29.13 10.80
CA SER A 69 7.15 30.42 10.41
C SER A 69 6.25 31.52 10.98
N PRO A 70 6.72 32.35 11.91
CA PRO A 70 5.94 33.48 12.38
C PRO A 70 5.85 34.51 11.27
N LEU A 71 4.64 34.76 10.81
CA LEU A 71 4.19 35.81 9.91
C LEU A 71 4.25 35.50 8.39
N LEU A 72 3.06 35.44 7.83
CA LEU A 72 2.79 35.82 6.45
C LEU A 72 3.26 37.28 6.26
N SER A 73 4.45 37.46 5.72
CA SER A 73 4.95 38.78 5.37
C SER A 73 4.34 39.20 4.04
N PRO A 74 3.75 40.41 3.92
CA PRO A 74 3.28 40.96 2.65
C PRO A 74 4.42 41.31 1.67
N PHE A 75 5.66 41.11 2.07
CA PHE A 75 6.87 41.58 1.33
C PHE A 75 7.83 40.43 0.98
N GLY A 76 7.38 39.35 0.39
CA GLY A 76 8.25 38.31 -0.19
C GLY A 76 9.14 37.56 0.82
N GLU A 77 9.23 36.26 0.70
CA GLU A 77 9.96 35.38 1.63
C GLU A 77 11.47 35.66 1.65
N ASP A 78 12.07 36.02 0.54
CA ASP A 78 13.53 36.13 0.39
C ASP A 78 14.15 37.27 1.20
N MET A 79 13.48 38.44 1.33
CA MET A 79 14.03 39.58 2.04
C MET A 79 13.85 39.51 3.55
N PHE A 80 12.91 38.70 4.03
CA PHE A 80 12.66 38.49 5.46
C PHE A 80 13.64 37.48 6.07
N GLU A 81 13.97 36.39 5.36
CA GLU A 81 14.94 35.40 5.82
C GLU A 81 16.35 35.98 5.96
N GLU A 82 16.77 36.83 5.07
CA GLU A 82 18.13 37.39 5.08
C GLU A 82 18.38 38.36 6.24
N PHE A 83 17.37 39.14 6.67
CA PHE A 83 17.55 40.15 7.70
C PHE A 83 17.07 39.71 9.08
N TRP A 84 15.96 38.95 9.18
CA TRP A 84 15.31 38.59 10.45
C TRP A 84 15.50 37.14 10.85
N GLY A 85 15.90 36.25 9.96
CA GLY A 85 16.12 34.83 10.25
C GLY A 85 17.17 34.53 11.33
N ARG A 86 18.07 35.50 11.60
CA ARG A 86 19.05 35.42 12.71
C ARG A 86 18.43 35.70 14.09
N PHE A 87 17.29 36.39 14.15
CA PHE A 87 16.67 36.85 15.40
C PHE A 87 15.46 36.03 15.80
N PHE A 88 14.77 35.42 14.86
CA PHE A 88 13.59 34.59 15.12
C PHE A 88 13.89 33.15 14.75
N ARG A 89 14.30 32.34 15.73
CA ARG A 89 14.35 30.88 15.54
C ARG A 89 12.92 30.37 15.38
N PRO A 90 12.60 29.62 14.29
CA PRO A 90 11.29 28.96 14.19
C PRO A 90 11.07 28.11 15.44
N ARG A 91 9.94 28.25 16.06
CA ARG A 91 9.59 27.34 17.14
C ARG A 91 9.18 26.02 16.53
N GLU A 92 9.97 24.98 16.77
CA GLU A 92 9.65 23.62 16.41
C GLU A 92 8.75 23.05 17.51
N TYR A 93 7.51 22.70 17.18
CA TYR A 93 6.62 21.95 18.06
C TYR A 93 6.58 20.51 17.59
N LYS A 94 6.90 19.58 18.48
CA LYS A 94 6.65 18.16 18.27
C LYS A 94 5.18 17.88 18.58
N GLN A 95 4.40 17.55 17.57
CA GLN A 95 3.02 17.13 17.72
C GLN A 95 2.94 15.62 17.51
N LYS A 96 2.41 14.91 18.51
CA LYS A 96 2.04 13.50 18.34
C LYS A 96 0.73 13.44 17.55
N ILE A 97 0.78 12.77 16.40
CA ILE A 97 -0.37 12.49 15.55
C ILE A 97 -0.74 11.03 15.76
N HIS A 98 -2.01 10.79 16.04
CA HIS A 98 -2.57 9.46 16.11
C HIS A 98 -3.26 9.16 14.79
N SER A 99 -2.91 8.06 14.16
CA SER A 99 -3.58 7.50 12.99
C SER A 99 -4.22 6.18 13.39
N LEU A 100 -5.41 5.93 12.87
CA LEU A 100 -6.16 4.72 13.16
C LEU A 100 -6.45 3.96 11.87
N GLY A 101 -6.32 2.65 11.94
CA GLY A 101 -6.72 1.71 10.91
C GLY A 101 -7.09 0.38 11.52
N SER A 102 -7.37 -0.57 10.67
CA SER A 102 -7.69 -1.94 11.01
C SER A 102 -6.65 -2.90 10.44
N GLY A 103 -6.68 -4.11 10.92
CA GLY A 103 -5.91 -5.23 10.42
C GLY A 103 -6.65 -6.53 10.59
N ILE A 104 -6.04 -7.59 10.09
CA ILE A 104 -6.57 -8.93 10.23
C ILE A 104 -5.47 -9.90 10.65
N VAL A 105 -5.68 -10.65 11.71
CA VAL A 105 -4.79 -11.73 12.12
C VAL A 105 -4.86 -12.85 11.07
N ILE A 106 -3.73 -13.23 10.51
CA ILE A 106 -3.60 -14.23 9.45
C ILE A 106 -2.92 -15.51 9.90
N SER A 107 -2.44 -15.55 11.16
CA SER A 107 -1.82 -16.74 11.76
C SER A 107 -2.02 -16.77 13.26
N GLU A 108 -2.02 -17.97 13.85
CA GLU A 108 -2.18 -18.18 15.29
C GLU A 108 -1.05 -17.62 16.15
N ASP A 109 0.13 -17.42 15.56
CA ASP A 109 1.31 -16.86 16.21
C ASP A 109 1.41 -15.33 16.11
N GLY A 110 0.39 -14.64 15.53
CA GLY A 110 0.24 -13.20 15.61
C GLY A 110 0.76 -12.38 14.44
N TYR A 111 0.84 -12.94 13.24
CA TYR A 111 1.00 -12.12 12.03
C TYR A 111 -0.33 -11.45 11.66
N ILE A 112 -0.25 -10.17 11.35
CA ILE A 112 -1.40 -9.30 11.04
C ILE A 112 -1.14 -8.65 9.68
N LEU A 113 -2.12 -8.78 8.78
CA LEU A 113 -2.13 -8.11 7.49
C LEU A 113 -2.90 -6.78 7.61
N THR A 114 -2.35 -5.71 7.04
CA THR A 114 -2.96 -4.38 6.99
C THR A 114 -2.50 -3.62 5.75
N ASN A 115 -2.95 -2.36 5.59
CA ASN A 115 -2.41 -1.48 4.57
C ASN A 115 -1.10 -0.82 5.01
N GLU A 116 -0.20 -0.57 4.06
CA GLU A 116 1.05 0.16 4.29
C GLU A 116 0.77 1.59 4.79
N HIS A 117 -0.20 2.27 4.20
CA HIS A 117 -0.53 3.64 4.60
C HIS A 117 -1.06 3.76 6.04
N VAL A 118 -1.60 2.69 6.62
CA VAL A 118 -2.03 2.66 8.03
C VAL A 118 -0.83 2.75 8.96
N ILE A 119 0.27 2.05 8.63
CA ILE A 119 1.45 1.94 9.49
C ILE A 119 2.60 2.86 9.09
N ARG A 120 2.45 3.62 8.02
CA ARG A 120 3.51 4.48 7.48
C ARG A 120 3.99 5.50 8.50
N GLY A 121 5.31 5.54 8.71
CA GLY A 121 5.95 6.48 9.63
C GLY A 121 5.64 6.22 11.10
N ALA A 122 5.17 5.03 11.47
CA ALA A 122 4.91 4.66 12.84
C ALA A 122 6.20 4.70 13.66
N GLU A 123 6.20 5.49 14.75
CA GLU A 123 7.22 5.42 15.82
C GLU A 123 6.82 4.37 16.86
N GLU A 124 5.53 4.31 17.16
CA GLU A 124 4.93 3.30 18.02
C GLU A 124 3.67 2.75 17.33
N LEU A 125 3.47 1.45 17.43
CA LEU A 125 2.34 0.77 16.84
C LEU A 125 1.67 -0.09 17.91
N LYS A 126 0.41 0.23 18.21
CA LYS A 126 -0.39 -0.46 19.22
C LYS A 126 -1.51 -1.23 18.50
N VAL A 127 -1.61 -2.50 18.78
CA VAL A 127 -2.64 -3.40 18.24
C VAL A 127 -3.60 -3.76 19.36
N THR A 128 -4.90 -3.56 19.14
CA THR A 128 -5.96 -3.92 20.08
C THR A 128 -6.83 -5.01 19.46
N LEU A 129 -6.94 -6.14 20.12
CA LEU A 129 -7.83 -7.25 19.72
C LEU A 129 -9.27 -6.95 20.12
N THR A 130 -10.22 -7.65 19.51
CA THR A 130 -11.66 -7.49 19.80
C THR A 130 -12.08 -7.87 21.23
N ASN A 131 -11.23 -8.61 21.95
CA ASN A 131 -11.42 -8.89 23.39
C ASN A 131 -10.86 -7.81 24.31
N GLY A 132 -10.33 -6.70 23.76
CA GLY A 132 -9.73 -5.60 24.48
C GLY A 132 -8.25 -5.79 24.87
N ALA A 133 -7.63 -6.92 24.52
CA ALA A 133 -6.21 -7.13 24.78
C ALA A 133 -5.37 -6.24 23.85
N GLU A 134 -4.35 -5.61 24.40
CA GLU A 134 -3.48 -4.67 23.72
C GLU A 134 -2.06 -5.21 23.64
N TYR A 135 -1.44 -5.06 22.48
CA TYR A 135 -0.09 -5.51 22.18
C TYR A 135 0.73 -4.42 21.49
N GLN A 136 2.02 -4.41 21.73
CA GLN A 136 2.96 -3.67 20.91
C GLN A 136 3.13 -4.42 19.59
N GLY A 137 2.92 -3.70 18.47
CA GLY A 137 3.13 -4.27 17.12
C GLY A 137 4.52 -3.94 16.60
N GLU A 138 5.12 -4.88 15.89
CA GLU A 138 6.37 -4.72 15.15
C GLU A 138 6.10 -4.82 13.65
N ILE A 139 6.63 -3.89 12.86
CA ILE A 139 6.53 -3.95 11.40
C ILE A 139 7.50 -5.01 10.90
N VAL A 140 6.96 -6.11 10.38
CA VAL A 140 7.76 -7.20 9.81
C VAL A 140 8.17 -6.89 8.39
N GLY A 141 7.25 -6.34 7.58
CA GLY A 141 7.51 -5.94 6.22
C GLY A 141 6.40 -5.07 5.65
N GLN A 142 6.74 -4.30 4.65
CA GLN A 142 5.81 -3.39 3.99
C GLN A 142 6.14 -3.22 2.50
N ASP A 143 5.12 -2.99 1.68
CA ASP A 143 5.27 -2.68 0.26
C ASP A 143 4.36 -1.51 -0.13
N VAL A 144 4.98 -0.38 -0.46
CA VAL A 144 4.28 0.86 -0.81
C VAL A 144 3.45 0.67 -2.08
N ALA A 145 3.97 -0.01 -3.09
CA ALA A 145 3.29 -0.14 -4.37
C ALA A 145 1.98 -0.96 -4.28
N SER A 146 1.97 -2.04 -3.50
CA SER A 146 0.74 -2.81 -3.28
C SER A 146 -0.14 -2.23 -2.16
N ASP A 147 0.37 -1.26 -1.39
CA ASP A 147 -0.26 -0.71 -0.20
C ASP A 147 -0.59 -1.78 0.86
N LEU A 148 0.31 -2.76 1.04
CA LEU A 148 0.17 -3.84 2.01
C LEU A 148 1.35 -3.89 2.98
N ALA A 149 1.06 -4.30 4.20
CA ALA A 149 2.06 -4.49 5.24
C ALA A 149 1.72 -5.66 6.15
N VAL A 150 2.74 -6.24 6.76
CA VAL A 150 2.63 -7.28 7.77
C VAL A 150 3.21 -6.75 9.09
N VAL A 151 2.39 -6.84 10.13
CA VAL A 151 2.73 -6.52 11.51
C VAL A 151 2.78 -7.80 12.32
N LYS A 152 3.64 -7.87 13.33
CA LYS A 152 3.75 -9.00 14.27
C LYS A 152 3.46 -8.52 15.68
N ILE A 153 2.67 -9.29 16.42
CA ILE A 153 2.48 -9.15 17.87
C ILE A 153 2.99 -10.39 18.58
N ASP A 154 3.53 -10.22 19.77
CA ASP A 154 3.98 -11.35 20.59
C ASP A 154 2.81 -11.96 21.35
N SER A 155 2.12 -12.87 20.70
CA SER A 155 1.00 -13.64 21.24
C SER A 155 0.90 -14.99 20.56
N LYS A 156 0.15 -15.93 21.15
CA LYS A 156 -0.06 -17.29 20.66
C LYS A 156 -1.54 -17.65 20.75
N ASP A 157 -1.90 -18.69 20.03
CA ASP A 157 -3.26 -19.26 20.03
C ASP A 157 -4.32 -18.19 19.66
N LEU A 158 -3.94 -17.26 18.78
CA LEU A 158 -4.84 -16.20 18.33
C LEU A 158 -5.87 -16.74 17.33
N PRO A 159 -7.12 -16.26 17.39
CA PRO A 159 -8.05 -16.47 16.30
C PRO A 159 -7.51 -15.79 15.05
N PHE A 160 -7.51 -16.49 13.92
CA PHE A 160 -7.07 -15.97 12.63
C PHE A 160 -8.10 -16.19 11.54
N ALA A 161 -8.10 -15.34 10.53
CA ALA A 161 -9.03 -15.41 9.43
C ALA A 161 -8.52 -16.29 8.29
N SER A 162 -9.44 -17.01 7.66
CA SER A 162 -9.14 -17.75 6.43
C SER A 162 -9.07 -16.81 5.24
N LEU A 163 -7.96 -16.82 4.51
CA LEU A 163 -7.81 -16.10 3.25
C LEU A 163 -8.48 -16.90 2.13
N GLY A 164 -9.54 -16.36 1.54
CA GLY A 164 -10.33 -16.93 0.45
C GLY A 164 -9.65 -16.81 -0.93
N ASN A 165 -10.44 -16.84 -1.98
CA ASN A 165 -9.97 -16.67 -3.37
C ASN A 165 -10.67 -15.47 -4.03
N SER A 166 -9.90 -14.46 -4.44
CA SER A 166 -10.44 -13.27 -5.10
C SER A 166 -10.62 -13.40 -6.61
N GLU A 167 -10.19 -14.51 -7.22
CA GLU A 167 -10.41 -14.79 -8.65
C GLU A 167 -11.79 -15.39 -8.94
N ASP A 168 -12.43 -16.00 -7.92
CA ASP A 168 -13.74 -16.63 -8.04
C ASP A 168 -14.91 -15.69 -7.72
N LEU A 169 -14.64 -14.40 -7.50
CA LEU A 169 -15.65 -13.42 -7.13
C LEU A 169 -16.66 -13.19 -8.23
N ILE A 170 -17.93 -13.04 -7.84
CA ILE A 170 -19.04 -12.77 -8.75
C ILE A 170 -19.62 -11.40 -8.42
N ILE A 171 -19.82 -10.57 -9.44
CA ILE A 171 -20.47 -9.27 -9.27
C ILE A 171 -21.90 -9.49 -8.77
N GLY A 172 -22.27 -8.80 -7.69
CA GLY A 172 -23.56 -8.93 -7.01
C GLY A 172 -23.56 -9.90 -5.83
N GLU A 173 -22.48 -10.66 -5.57
CA GLU A 173 -22.39 -11.46 -4.35
C GLU A 173 -22.16 -10.58 -3.10
N TRP A 174 -22.52 -11.11 -1.92
CA TRP A 174 -22.39 -10.40 -0.66
C TRP A 174 -20.92 -10.04 -0.37
N ALA A 175 -20.71 -8.77 -0.07
CA ALA A 175 -19.45 -8.20 0.43
C ALA A 175 -19.70 -7.66 1.83
N ILE A 176 -18.96 -8.18 2.81
CA ILE A 176 -19.07 -7.78 4.22
C ILE A 176 -17.74 -7.15 4.60
N ALA A 177 -17.73 -5.85 4.88
CA ALA A 177 -16.55 -5.12 5.30
C ALA A 177 -16.54 -5.00 6.82
N LEU A 178 -15.39 -5.31 7.41
CA LEU A 178 -15.15 -5.14 8.85
C LEU A 178 -14.02 -4.14 9.07
N GLY A 179 -14.06 -3.47 10.23
CA GLY A 179 -13.04 -2.56 10.68
C GLY A 179 -13.51 -1.76 11.89
N ASN A 180 -12.57 -1.13 12.60
CA ASN A 180 -12.87 -0.32 13.76
C ASN A 180 -12.55 1.17 13.54
N PRO A 181 -13.47 1.94 12.93
CA PRO A 181 -13.24 3.35 12.62
C PRO A 181 -13.16 4.25 13.86
N PHE A 182 -13.59 3.77 15.03
CA PHE A 182 -13.72 4.57 16.24
C PHE A 182 -12.97 3.99 17.45
N GLY A 183 -12.03 3.06 17.23
CA GLY A 183 -11.37 2.33 18.30
C GLY A 183 -10.62 3.17 19.35
N TYR A 184 -10.40 4.47 19.10
CA TYR A 184 -9.84 5.42 20.08
C TYR A 184 -10.89 6.31 20.74
N LEU A 185 -12.11 6.39 20.17
CA LEU A 185 -13.21 7.23 20.68
C LEU A 185 -14.21 6.43 21.51
N LEU A 186 -14.29 5.13 21.25
CA LEU A 186 -15.21 4.23 21.94
C LEU A 186 -14.39 3.30 22.84
N ASP A 187 -14.87 3.11 24.05
CA ASP A 187 -14.30 2.11 24.99
C ASP A 187 -14.61 0.66 24.57
N ASP A 188 -15.25 0.48 23.40
CA ASP A 188 -15.61 -0.82 22.82
C ASP A 188 -14.65 -1.19 21.69
N PRO A 189 -13.85 -2.27 21.82
CA PRO A 189 -12.94 -2.73 20.79
C PRO A 189 -13.63 -3.48 19.65
N SER A 190 -14.95 -3.65 19.69
CA SER A 190 -15.71 -4.39 18.69
C SER A 190 -15.67 -3.70 17.31
N PRO A 191 -15.43 -4.44 16.22
CA PRO A 191 -15.44 -3.85 14.90
C PRO A 191 -16.84 -3.51 14.42
N THR A 192 -16.92 -2.49 13.58
CA THR A 192 -18.12 -2.19 12.80
C THR A 192 -18.21 -3.17 11.64
N VAL A 193 -19.40 -3.71 11.40
CA VAL A 193 -19.71 -4.57 10.27
C VAL A 193 -20.62 -3.81 9.31
N THR A 194 -20.21 -3.66 8.06
CA THR A 194 -21.02 -3.09 7.00
C THR A 194 -21.21 -4.11 5.88
N VAL A 195 -22.33 -4.04 5.17
CA VAL A 195 -22.73 -5.03 4.17
C VAL A 195 -23.15 -4.35 2.89
N GLY A 196 -22.69 -4.88 1.79
CA GLY A 196 -23.04 -4.52 0.44
C GLY A 196 -22.83 -5.71 -0.50
N VAL A 197 -22.47 -5.41 -1.74
CA VAL A 197 -22.15 -6.40 -2.77
C VAL A 197 -20.81 -6.11 -3.43
N ILE A 198 -20.28 -7.08 -4.14
CA ILE A 198 -19.20 -6.85 -5.09
C ILE A 198 -19.80 -6.08 -6.27
N SER A 199 -19.54 -4.79 -6.33
CA SER A 199 -20.13 -3.89 -7.35
C SER A 199 -19.42 -4.01 -8.69
N ALA A 200 -18.10 -4.23 -8.67
CA ALA A 200 -17.28 -4.45 -9.86
C ALA A 200 -15.95 -5.11 -9.50
N LEU A 201 -15.31 -5.70 -10.51
CA LEU A 201 -13.99 -6.34 -10.39
C LEU A 201 -13.02 -5.69 -11.38
N ASN A 202 -11.74 -5.86 -11.12
CA ASN A 202 -10.64 -5.41 -11.99
C ASN A 202 -10.70 -3.89 -12.27
N ARG A 203 -10.97 -3.07 -11.23
CA ARG A 203 -10.98 -1.62 -11.35
C ARG A 203 -9.56 -1.05 -11.22
N ASP A 204 -9.16 -0.31 -12.25
CA ASP A 204 -7.92 0.46 -12.25
C ASP A 204 -8.22 1.90 -11.88
N ILE A 205 -7.52 2.40 -10.86
CA ILE A 205 -7.78 3.72 -10.30
C ILE A 205 -6.54 4.57 -10.49
N LYS A 206 -6.67 5.58 -11.33
CA LYS A 206 -5.64 6.61 -11.50
C LYS A 206 -5.80 7.60 -10.35
N ARG A 207 -4.84 7.63 -9.44
CA ARG A 207 -4.70 8.70 -8.45
C ARG A 207 -3.46 9.49 -8.82
N ASP A 208 -3.62 10.81 -8.89
CA ASP A 208 -2.52 11.78 -8.93
C ASP A 208 -2.01 11.99 -7.50
N ASP A 209 -1.63 10.93 -6.80
CA ASP A 209 -0.90 11.10 -5.55
C ASP A 209 0.60 10.95 -5.84
N GLU A 210 1.41 11.76 -5.19
CA GLU A 210 2.87 11.75 -5.27
C GLU A 210 3.48 10.44 -4.72
N GLN A 211 2.63 9.45 -4.45
CA GLN A 211 3.00 8.19 -3.82
C GLN A 211 2.83 7.07 -4.84
N GLU A 212 3.90 6.38 -5.16
CA GLU A 212 4.06 5.28 -6.14
C GLU A 212 3.11 4.07 -5.98
N ARG A 213 1.89 4.28 -5.44
CA ARG A 213 0.91 3.22 -5.21
C ARG A 213 0.19 2.85 -6.49
N VAL A 214 0.07 1.56 -6.70
CA VAL A 214 -0.59 0.99 -7.86
C VAL A 214 -1.95 0.41 -7.47
N TYR A 215 -3.00 1.19 -7.65
CA TYR A 215 -4.37 0.77 -7.38
C TYR A 215 -5.03 0.20 -8.64
N ARG A 216 -4.58 -0.98 -9.06
CA ARG A 216 -5.09 -1.66 -10.25
C ARG A 216 -5.75 -2.98 -9.89
N GLY A 217 -6.69 -3.45 -10.75
CA GLY A 217 -7.39 -4.70 -10.51
C GLY A 217 -8.14 -4.75 -9.19
N MET A 218 -8.61 -3.59 -8.69
CA MET A 218 -9.26 -3.48 -7.38
C MET A 218 -10.66 -4.09 -7.40
N ILE A 219 -11.11 -4.58 -6.24
CA ILE A 219 -12.48 -4.94 -5.97
C ILE A 219 -13.24 -3.67 -5.60
N GLN A 220 -14.35 -3.38 -6.31
CA GLN A 220 -15.27 -2.31 -5.93
C GLN A 220 -16.46 -2.88 -5.16
N THR A 221 -16.86 -2.23 -4.07
CA THR A 221 -18.02 -2.59 -3.24
C THR A 221 -18.81 -1.36 -2.83
N ASP A 222 -20.11 -1.51 -2.60
CA ASP A 222 -20.98 -0.52 -1.98
C ASP A 222 -21.14 -0.74 -0.47
N ALA A 223 -20.54 -1.80 0.10
CA ALA A 223 -20.38 -1.91 1.54
C ALA A 223 -19.67 -0.64 2.06
N ALA A 224 -20.23 -0.02 3.09
CA ALA A 224 -19.71 1.26 3.58
C ALA A 224 -18.30 1.10 4.15
N ILE A 225 -17.31 1.66 3.47
CA ILE A 225 -15.93 1.78 3.93
C ILE A 225 -15.73 3.23 4.40
N ASN A 226 -15.24 3.42 5.62
CA ASN A 226 -14.94 4.71 6.21
C ASN A 226 -13.50 4.74 6.73
N MET A 227 -13.02 5.92 7.10
CA MET A 227 -11.72 6.06 7.78
C MET A 227 -11.68 5.15 9.02
N GLY A 228 -10.61 4.35 9.15
CA GLY A 228 -10.45 3.34 10.18
C GLY A 228 -10.77 1.92 9.73
N ASN A 229 -11.59 1.70 8.69
CA ASN A 229 -11.77 0.36 8.11
C ASN A 229 -10.61 -0.04 7.19
N SER A 230 -9.74 0.91 6.79
CA SER A 230 -8.55 0.63 5.97
C SER A 230 -7.66 -0.39 6.66
N GLY A 231 -7.21 -1.40 5.92
CA GLY A 231 -6.45 -2.55 6.43
C GLY A 231 -7.31 -3.70 6.97
N GLY A 232 -8.59 -3.45 7.27
CA GLY A 232 -9.53 -4.47 7.69
C GLY A 232 -10.01 -5.36 6.54
N PRO A 233 -10.65 -6.51 6.82
CA PRO A 233 -11.05 -7.47 5.81
C PRO A 233 -12.33 -7.09 5.07
N LEU A 234 -12.37 -7.39 3.77
CA LEU A 234 -13.59 -7.60 2.99
C LEU A 234 -13.80 -9.11 2.89
N VAL A 235 -14.96 -9.61 3.34
CA VAL A 235 -15.24 -11.05 3.38
C VAL A 235 -16.47 -11.44 2.58
N ASN A 236 -16.49 -12.66 2.09
CA ASN A 236 -17.64 -13.26 1.42
C ASN A 236 -18.64 -13.87 2.43
N ALA A 237 -19.76 -14.38 1.94
CA ALA A 237 -20.80 -15.01 2.76
C ALA A 237 -20.35 -16.29 3.49
N ARG A 238 -19.18 -16.88 3.17
CA ARG A 238 -18.56 -18.00 3.87
C ARG A 238 -17.64 -17.57 5.03
N GLY A 239 -17.45 -16.23 5.22
CA GLY A 239 -16.52 -15.69 6.19
C GLY A 239 -15.07 -15.93 5.79
N GLU A 240 -14.76 -15.87 4.49
CA GLU A 240 -13.40 -15.92 3.97
C GLU A 240 -13.00 -14.52 3.50
N VAL A 241 -11.80 -14.11 3.80
CA VAL A 241 -11.26 -12.82 3.35
C VAL A 241 -11.02 -12.86 1.86
N VAL A 242 -11.68 -11.99 1.12
CA VAL A 242 -11.56 -11.89 -0.34
C VAL A 242 -10.87 -10.59 -0.76
N GLY A 243 -10.76 -9.62 0.16
CA GLY A 243 -10.05 -8.37 -0.08
C GLY A 243 -9.61 -7.68 1.20
N ILE A 244 -8.78 -6.67 1.08
CA ILE A 244 -8.33 -5.78 2.14
C ILE A 244 -8.92 -4.40 1.85
N ASN A 245 -9.78 -3.90 2.73
CA ASN A 245 -10.39 -2.57 2.60
C ASN A 245 -9.29 -1.52 2.56
N THR A 246 -9.34 -0.59 1.60
CA THR A 246 -8.21 0.32 1.39
C THR A 246 -8.64 1.77 1.41
N PHE A 247 -9.54 2.19 0.51
CA PHE A 247 -9.99 3.57 0.43
C PHE A 247 -11.38 3.69 -0.21
N ILE A 248 -11.94 4.90 -0.13
CA ILE A 248 -13.20 5.29 -0.78
C ILE A 248 -12.93 6.36 -1.81
N PHE A 249 -13.75 6.38 -2.85
CA PHE A 249 -13.90 7.57 -3.70
C PHE A 249 -15.05 8.41 -3.14
N SER A 250 -14.72 9.58 -2.57
CA SER A 250 -15.71 10.43 -1.91
C SER A 250 -15.31 11.89 -2.01
N THR A 251 -16.29 12.73 -2.23
CA THR A 251 -16.15 14.19 -2.22
C THR A 251 -16.43 14.77 -0.83
N SER A 252 -17.14 14.03 0.03
CA SER A 252 -17.58 14.44 1.37
C SER A 252 -16.73 13.89 2.51
N ARG A 253 -15.68 13.08 2.25
CA ARG A 253 -14.86 12.31 3.19
C ARG A 253 -15.57 11.17 3.92
N GLY A 254 -16.82 10.87 3.59
CA GLY A 254 -17.57 9.69 4.06
C GLY A 254 -17.89 8.73 2.92
N SER A 255 -18.41 7.53 3.23
CA SER A 255 -18.80 6.55 2.23
C SER A 255 -19.98 7.07 1.38
N GLU A 256 -19.80 7.08 0.08
CA GLU A 256 -20.84 7.39 -0.93
C GLU A 256 -21.25 6.14 -1.73
N GLY A 257 -20.97 4.94 -1.17
CA GLY A 257 -21.28 3.68 -1.85
C GLY A 257 -20.23 3.28 -2.90
N ILE A 258 -19.04 3.88 -2.88
CA ILE A 258 -17.93 3.55 -3.77
C ILE A 258 -16.69 3.29 -2.93
N GLY A 259 -16.54 2.04 -2.49
CA GLY A 259 -15.40 1.55 -1.75
C GLY A 259 -14.53 0.64 -2.60
N PHE A 260 -13.24 0.56 -2.25
CA PHE A 260 -12.25 -0.27 -2.94
C PHE A 260 -11.46 -1.13 -1.96
N ALA A 261 -11.23 -2.38 -2.38
CA ALA A 261 -10.40 -3.31 -1.64
C ALA A 261 -9.33 -3.95 -2.54
N ILE A 262 -8.17 -4.20 -1.97
CA ILE A 262 -7.08 -4.94 -2.62
C ILE A 262 -7.47 -6.42 -2.64
N PRO A 263 -7.44 -7.11 -3.81
CA PRO A 263 -7.74 -8.53 -3.90
C PRO A 263 -6.83 -9.38 -3.00
N VAL A 264 -7.40 -10.34 -2.26
CA VAL A 264 -6.65 -11.16 -1.30
C VAL A 264 -5.58 -12.02 -1.97
N ASN A 265 -5.78 -12.47 -3.22
CA ASN A 265 -4.77 -13.24 -3.95
C ASN A 265 -3.49 -12.45 -4.20
N ARG A 266 -3.60 -11.11 -4.32
CA ARG A 266 -2.44 -10.22 -4.37
C ARG A 266 -1.68 -10.25 -3.04
N ALA A 267 -2.40 -10.12 -1.91
CA ALA A 267 -1.81 -10.19 -0.59
C ALA A 267 -1.11 -11.53 -0.35
N LYS A 268 -1.77 -12.67 -0.65
CA LYS A 268 -1.15 -14.01 -0.59
C LYS A 268 0.15 -14.08 -1.39
N GLY A 269 0.20 -13.32 -2.50
CA GLY A 269 1.36 -13.26 -3.37
C GLY A 269 2.61 -12.71 -2.70
N ILE A 270 2.49 -11.83 -1.72
CA ILE A 270 3.60 -11.07 -1.17
C ILE A 270 3.81 -11.25 0.34
N ILE A 271 2.84 -11.83 1.05
CA ILE A 271 2.93 -12.04 2.52
C ILE A 271 4.23 -12.77 2.89
N ASP A 272 4.56 -13.84 2.18
CA ASP A 272 5.76 -14.63 2.45
C ASP A 272 7.04 -13.82 2.27
N ASP A 273 7.10 -12.94 1.25
CA ASP A 273 8.25 -12.07 1.02
C ASP A 273 8.35 -11.03 2.12
N LEU A 274 7.23 -10.42 2.51
CA LEU A 274 7.19 -9.45 3.60
C LEU A 274 7.65 -10.06 4.93
N ILE A 275 7.24 -11.31 5.22
CA ILE A 275 7.64 -12.01 6.45
C ILE A 275 9.11 -12.39 6.44
N LYS A 276 9.63 -12.91 5.31
CA LYS A 276 11.00 -13.44 5.22
C LYS A 276 12.06 -12.36 4.97
N HIS A 277 11.71 -11.36 4.18
CA HIS A 277 12.67 -10.38 3.66
C HIS A 277 12.40 -8.93 4.11
N GLY A 278 11.21 -8.66 4.67
CA GLY A 278 10.79 -7.31 5.07
C GLY A 278 10.27 -6.45 3.91
N GLU A 279 10.46 -6.91 2.67
CA GLU A 279 10.08 -6.20 1.44
C GLU A 279 9.76 -7.20 0.33
N VAL A 280 9.03 -6.73 -0.69
CA VAL A 280 8.71 -7.55 -1.87
C VAL A 280 9.87 -7.56 -2.84
N THR A 281 10.39 -8.75 -3.13
CA THR A 281 11.41 -8.95 -4.17
C THR A 281 10.76 -8.88 -5.53
N ARG A 282 10.90 -7.74 -6.21
CA ARG A 282 10.33 -7.54 -7.55
C ARG A 282 11.08 -8.31 -8.60
N ALA A 283 10.31 -8.90 -9.49
CA ALA A 283 10.86 -9.63 -10.61
C ALA A 283 11.27 -8.68 -11.74
N TRP A 284 12.48 -8.89 -12.24
CA TRP A 284 12.96 -8.22 -13.43
C TRP A 284 12.75 -9.08 -14.67
N ILE A 285 12.22 -8.48 -15.73
CA ILE A 285 11.98 -9.12 -17.02
C ILE A 285 12.98 -8.65 -18.08
N GLY A 286 13.46 -7.42 -17.95
CA GLY A 286 14.48 -6.84 -18.82
C GLY A 286 13.99 -6.55 -20.24
N ILE A 287 12.76 -6.03 -20.37
CA ILE A 287 12.23 -5.50 -21.62
C ILE A 287 11.52 -4.17 -21.37
N LYS A 288 11.59 -3.25 -22.34
CA LYS A 288 10.75 -2.05 -22.38
C LYS A 288 9.68 -2.22 -23.44
N VAL A 289 8.49 -1.74 -23.09
CA VAL A 289 7.35 -1.78 -23.99
C VAL A 289 6.81 -0.38 -24.27
N GLN A 290 6.07 -0.25 -25.35
CA GLN A 290 5.27 0.92 -25.68
C GLN A 290 3.93 0.49 -26.27
N SER A 291 2.95 1.38 -26.24
CA SER A 291 1.62 1.10 -26.81
C SER A 291 1.71 0.86 -28.31
N LEU A 292 1.01 -0.18 -28.77
CA LEU A 292 0.83 -0.43 -30.20
C LEU A 292 -0.23 0.54 -30.73
N THR A 293 0.22 1.65 -31.30
CA THR A 293 -0.70 2.60 -31.95
C THR A 293 -1.20 2.07 -33.28
N PRO A 294 -2.37 2.52 -33.78
CA PRO A 294 -2.87 2.10 -35.10
C PRO A 294 -1.86 2.31 -36.25
N LEU A 295 -1.11 3.41 -36.20
CA LEU A 295 -0.06 3.70 -37.17
C LEU A 295 1.09 2.68 -37.13
N LEU A 296 1.51 2.30 -35.92
CA LEU A 296 2.54 1.25 -35.75
C LEU A 296 2.01 -0.12 -36.16
N ALA A 297 0.77 -0.46 -35.82
CA ALA A 297 0.12 -1.69 -36.21
C ALA A 297 0.08 -1.84 -37.75
N SER A 298 -0.39 -0.83 -38.46
CA SER A 298 -0.44 -0.81 -39.92
C SER A 298 0.96 -0.91 -40.55
N SER A 299 1.95 -0.22 -39.97
CA SER A 299 3.34 -0.29 -40.48
C SER A 299 3.99 -1.69 -40.32
N LEU A 300 3.47 -2.49 -39.38
CA LEU A 300 3.89 -3.86 -39.11
C LEU A 300 2.98 -4.92 -39.78
N ASN A 301 1.97 -4.51 -40.55
CA ASN A 301 0.91 -5.36 -41.12
C ASN A 301 0.14 -6.13 -40.04
N LEU A 302 -0.23 -5.46 -38.96
CA LEU A 302 -0.90 -6.01 -37.79
C LEU A 302 -2.21 -5.26 -37.46
N ASP A 303 -3.03 -5.01 -38.48
CA ASP A 303 -4.18 -4.09 -38.36
C ASP A 303 -5.21 -4.44 -37.29
N ASP A 304 -5.37 -5.71 -36.93
CA ASP A 304 -6.31 -6.20 -35.91
C ASP A 304 -5.64 -6.65 -34.60
N VAL A 305 -4.35 -6.39 -34.42
CA VAL A 305 -3.60 -6.86 -33.24
C VAL A 305 -3.64 -5.80 -32.15
N ARG A 306 -4.04 -6.21 -30.94
CA ARG A 306 -3.89 -5.42 -29.71
C ARG A 306 -2.73 -5.99 -28.91
N GLY A 307 -2.01 -5.10 -28.23
CA GLY A 307 -0.89 -5.52 -27.40
C GLY A 307 0.10 -4.40 -27.16
N VAL A 308 1.25 -4.78 -26.63
CA VAL A 308 2.39 -3.88 -26.43
C VAL A 308 3.56 -4.30 -27.32
N ILE A 309 4.19 -3.32 -27.97
CA ILE A 309 5.37 -3.58 -28.79
C ILE A 309 6.65 -3.40 -27.95
N LEU A 310 7.58 -4.34 -28.09
CA LEU A 310 8.88 -4.28 -27.46
C LEU A 310 9.75 -3.20 -28.12
N SER A 311 10.00 -2.11 -27.39
CA SER A 311 10.90 -1.03 -27.84
C SER A 311 12.37 -1.37 -27.59
N GLU A 312 12.65 -2.14 -26.52
CA GLU A 312 14.00 -2.55 -26.13
C GLU A 312 13.98 -3.90 -25.42
N VAL A 313 15.00 -4.71 -25.63
CA VAL A 313 15.27 -5.93 -24.86
C VAL A 313 16.71 -5.84 -24.40
N TYR A 314 16.90 -5.92 -23.07
CA TYR A 314 18.23 -5.80 -22.47
C TYR A 314 19.05 -7.08 -22.64
N GLU A 315 20.34 -6.91 -22.84
CA GLU A 315 21.28 -8.02 -22.94
C GLU A 315 21.32 -8.86 -21.67
N GLU A 316 21.47 -10.17 -21.80
CA GLU A 316 21.45 -11.16 -20.70
C GLU A 316 20.16 -11.17 -19.86
N SER A 317 19.11 -10.45 -20.29
CA SER A 317 17.85 -10.38 -19.58
C SER A 317 17.00 -11.65 -19.70
N PRO A 318 16.03 -11.85 -18.80
CA PRO A 318 15.01 -12.87 -18.96
C PRO A 318 14.25 -12.78 -20.28
N GLY A 319 13.98 -11.56 -20.76
CA GLY A 319 13.36 -11.32 -22.06
C GLY A 319 14.20 -11.83 -23.22
N GLU A 320 15.51 -11.53 -23.23
CA GLU A 320 16.43 -12.02 -24.24
C GLU A 320 16.60 -13.55 -24.17
N LYS A 321 16.78 -14.10 -22.96
CA LYS A 321 16.86 -15.56 -22.73
C LYS A 321 15.61 -16.29 -23.20
N ALA A 322 14.44 -15.65 -23.10
CA ALA A 322 13.18 -16.14 -23.65
C ALA A 322 13.08 -15.98 -25.18
N GLY A 323 14.09 -15.42 -25.84
CA GLY A 323 14.13 -15.22 -27.29
C GLY A 323 13.25 -14.08 -27.80
N LEU A 324 12.78 -13.20 -26.91
CA LEU A 324 12.05 -11.98 -27.28
C LEU A 324 13.01 -10.98 -27.94
N LYS A 325 12.49 -10.18 -28.86
CA LYS A 325 13.29 -9.21 -29.62
C LYS A 325 12.54 -7.90 -29.77
N ARG A 326 13.28 -6.81 -29.94
CA ARG A 326 12.70 -5.53 -30.33
C ARG A 326 11.81 -5.69 -31.56
N GLY A 327 10.62 -5.11 -31.51
CA GLY A 327 9.59 -5.18 -32.53
C GLY A 327 8.61 -6.34 -32.40
N ASP A 328 8.78 -7.25 -31.43
CA ASP A 328 7.75 -8.23 -31.08
C ASP A 328 6.55 -7.49 -30.45
N VAL A 329 5.34 -7.96 -30.72
CA VAL A 329 4.12 -7.46 -30.11
C VAL A 329 3.58 -8.50 -29.14
N ILE A 330 3.66 -8.26 -27.83
CA ILE A 330 3.08 -9.15 -26.83
C ILE A 330 1.57 -8.94 -26.81
N THR A 331 0.82 -10.03 -26.98
CA THR A 331 -0.64 -10.05 -27.02
C THR A 331 -1.27 -10.74 -25.83
N GLN A 332 -0.53 -11.66 -25.18
CA GLN A 332 -1.03 -12.43 -24.05
C GLN A 332 0.13 -12.89 -23.17
N VAL A 333 -0.09 -12.91 -21.86
CA VAL A 333 0.80 -13.56 -20.89
C VAL A 333 -0.03 -14.47 -20.00
N ASP A 334 0.36 -15.74 -19.92
CA ASP A 334 -0.45 -16.81 -19.34
C ASP A 334 -1.88 -16.80 -19.95
N ASN A 335 -2.90 -16.60 -19.14
CA ASN A 335 -4.29 -16.53 -19.60
C ASN A 335 -4.81 -15.09 -19.76
N LYS A 336 -3.98 -14.06 -19.44
CA LYS A 336 -4.39 -12.66 -19.48
C LYS A 336 -3.99 -12.04 -20.84
N LYS A 337 -4.96 -11.47 -21.55
CA LYS A 337 -4.71 -10.67 -22.75
C LYS A 337 -4.04 -9.36 -22.34
N ILE A 338 -3.08 -8.93 -23.12
CA ILE A 338 -2.40 -7.63 -22.97
C ILE A 338 -2.94 -6.71 -24.06
N ALA A 339 -3.65 -5.68 -23.68
CA ALA A 339 -4.22 -4.71 -24.62
C ALA A 339 -3.36 -3.44 -24.73
N ASP A 340 -2.72 -3.04 -23.64
CA ASP A 340 -1.92 -1.82 -23.55
C ASP A 340 -0.76 -1.94 -22.54
N VAL A 341 -0.01 -0.84 -22.37
CA VAL A 341 1.13 -0.77 -21.45
C VAL A 341 0.69 -0.98 -20.00
N SER A 342 -0.52 -0.53 -19.65
CA SER A 342 -1.07 -0.68 -18.31
C SER A 342 -1.22 -2.16 -17.93
N ASP A 343 -1.79 -2.97 -18.82
CA ASP A 343 -1.90 -4.43 -18.64
C ASP A 343 -0.56 -5.11 -18.45
N TRP A 344 0.46 -4.66 -19.22
CA TRP A 344 1.83 -5.17 -19.11
C TRP A 344 2.48 -4.79 -17.78
N GLU A 345 2.37 -3.54 -17.36
CA GLU A 345 2.91 -3.06 -16.07
C GLU A 345 2.29 -3.79 -14.89
N ASP A 346 0.95 -3.99 -14.89
CA ASP A 346 0.26 -4.77 -13.88
C ASP A 346 0.82 -6.16 -13.71
N LEU A 347 1.03 -6.82 -14.84
CA LEU A 347 1.54 -8.17 -14.83
C LEU A 347 2.98 -8.21 -14.31
N THR A 348 3.81 -7.24 -14.69
CA THR A 348 5.22 -7.20 -14.30
C THR A 348 5.42 -6.83 -12.83
N ILE A 349 4.63 -5.88 -12.30
CA ILE A 349 4.68 -5.47 -10.88
C ILE A 349 4.38 -6.65 -9.94
N PHE A 350 3.46 -7.55 -10.34
CA PHE A 350 3.07 -8.70 -9.53
C PHE A 350 3.74 -10.02 -9.95
N SER A 351 4.64 -9.99 -10.93
CA SER A 351 5.43 -11.15 -11.30
C SER A 351 6.42 -11.55 -10.21
N ARG A 352 6.64 -12.83 -10.06
CA ARG A 352 7.57 -13.39 -9.06
C ARG A 352 8.83 -13.90 -9.70
N VAL A 353 9.95 -13.69 -9.01
CA VAL A 353 11.24 -14.27 -9.37
C VAL A 353 11.12 -15.80 -9.47
N GLY A 354 11.61 -16.36 -10.56
CA GLY A 354 11.63 -17.80 -10.82
C GLY A 354 10.30 -18.42 -11.26
N ARG A 355 9.17 -17.69 -11.21
CA ARG A 355 7.88 -18.20 -11.70
C ARG A 355 7.75 -17.98 -13.20
N PRO A 356 7.72 -19.05 -14.02
CA PRO A 356 7.64 -18.90 -15.47
C PRO A 356 6.34 -18.25 -15.93
N LEU A 357 6.43 -17.36 -16.90
CA LEU A 357 5.32 -16.72 -17.62
C LEU A 357 5.29 -17.26 -19.06
N ASN A 358 4.11 -17.67 -19.55
CA ASN A 358 3.92 -18.08 -20.94
C ASN A 358 3.53 -16.84 -21.76
N VAL A 359 4.45 -16.33 -22.56
CA VAL A 359 4.26 -15.11 -23.34
C VAL A 359 3.88 -15.48 -24.76
N ALA A 360 2.70 -15.02 -25.22
CA ALA A 360 2.31 -15.08 -26.62
C ALA A 360 2.62 -13.72 -27.27
N PHE A 361 3.25 -13.75 -28.41
CA PHE A 361 3.65 -12.56 -29.15
C PHE A 361 3.56 -12.76 -30.65
N VAL A 362 3.43 -11.66 -31.38
CA VAL A 362 3.47 -11.63 -32.84
C VAL A 362 4.81 -11.06 -33.32
N ARG A 363 5.51 -11.79 -34.19
CA ARG A 363 6.74 -11.35 -34.83
C ARG A 363 6.58 -11.43 -36.36
N LYS A 364 6.67 -10.28 -37.03
CA LYS A 364 6.52 -10.20 -38.49
C LYS A 364 5.22 -10.88 -39.00
N GLY A 365 4.10 -10.68 -38.31
CA GLY A 365 2.80 -11.26 -38.61
C GLY A 365 2.61 -12.73 -38.23
N VAL A 366 3.60 -13.37 -37.60
CA VAL A 366 3.52 -14.77 -37.16
C VAL A 366 3.37 -14.83 -35.63
N GLU A 367 2.30 -15.51 -35.17
CA GLU A 367 2.14 -15.79 -33.76
C GLU A 367 3.16 -16.79 -33.25
N SER A 368 3.73 -16.50 -32.10
CA SER A 368 4.73 -17.32 -31.43
C SER A 368 4.50 -17.32 -29.92
N ARG A 369 5.04 -18.31 -29.23
CA ARG A 369 4.99 -18.40 -27.78
C ARG A 369 6.37 -18.68 -27.22
N SER A 370 6.66 -18.11 -26.06
CA SER A 370 7.88 -18.34 -25.32
C SER A 370 7.62 -18.43 -23.82
N LYS A 371 8.50 -19.13 -23.12
CA LYS A 371 8.51 -19.22 -21.66
C LYS A 371 9.54 -18.26 -21.11
N LEU A 372 9.08 -17.20 -20.47
CA LEU A 372 9.90 -16.19 -19.83
C LEU A 372 9.96 -16.49 -18.33
N VAL A 373 11.16 -16.56 -17.78
CA VAL A 373 11.36 -16.76 -16.33
C VAL A 373 11.92 -15.48 -15.75
N PRO A 374 11.11 -14.69 -15.03
CA PRO A 374 11.58 -13.47 -14.39
C PRO A 374 12.69 -13.78 -13.40
N GLU A 375 13.72 -12.95 -13.35
CA GLU A 375 14.85 -13.07 -12.43
C GLU A 375 14.79 -11.93 -11.41
N GLN A 376 15.48 -12.09 -10.29
CA GLN A 376 15.76 -10.95 -9.43
C GLN A 376 16.59 -9.96 -10.24
N LEU A 377 16.30 -8.65 -10.11
CA LEU A 377 17.13 -7.63 -10.75
C LEU A 377 18.59 -7.92 -10.39
N PRO A 378 19.45 -8.34 -11.36
CA PRO A 378 20.80 -8.67 -11.06
C PRO A 378 21.57 -7.36 -10.83
N LEU A 379 21.47 -6.79 -9.66
CA LEU A 379 22.58 -6.02 -9.15
C LEU A 379 23.69 -7.06 -8.98
N LYS A 380 24.40 -7.39 -10.06
CA LYS A 380 25.70 -8.03 -9.96
C LYS A 380 26.50 -7.10 -9.06
N VAL A 381 26.49 -7.45 -7.79
CA VAL A 381 27.32 -6.90 -6.77
C VAL A 381 28.75 -7.10 -7.29
N ALA A 382 29.27 -6.14 -8.03
CA ALA A 382 30.65 -5.83 -7.84
C ALA A 382 30.71 -5.58 -6.34
N ARG A 383 31.41 -6.44 -5.57
CA ARG A 383 31.55 -6.29 -4.11
C ARG A 383 31.79 -4.83 -3.88
N GLY A 384 30.77 -4.17 -3.30
CA GLY A 384 30.70 -2.74 -3.29
C GLY A 384 31.91 -2.20 -2.55
N VAL A 385 32.38 -1.10 -3.02
CA VAL A 385 33.34 -0.32 -2.25
C VAL A 385 32.58 0.19 -1.03
N ASP A 386 33.16 0.08 0.16
CA ASP A 386 32.58 0.59 1.40
C ASP A 386 32.07 2.03 1.21
N GLY A 387 30.79 2.22 1.35
CA GLY A 387 30.10 3.48 1.14
C GLY A 387 30.07 4.40 2.34
N TYR A 388 30.92 4.19 3.37
CA TYR A 388 31.10 5.03 4.57
C TYR A 388 29.88 5.23 5.48
N LEU A 389 28.67 4.94 5.01
CA LEU A 389 27.40 5.23 5.70
C LEU A 389 26.67 3.96 6.13
N GLY A 390 27.35 2.80 6.04
CA GLY A 390 26.74 1.48 6.23
C GLY A 390 25.97 1.02 5.01
N MET A 391 26.47 1.35 3.83
CA MET A 391 25.99 0.88 2.55
C MET A 391 27.16 0.57 1.63
N ASP A 392 26.91 -0.26 0.64
CA ASP A 392 27.85 -0.54 -0.44
C ASP A 392 27.40 0.20 -1.71
N ILE A 393 28.35 0.70 -2.49
CA ILE A 393 28.09 1.40 -3.75
C ILE A 393 28.86 0.76 -4.91
N ALA A 394 28.37 0.94 -6.12
CA ALA A 394 29.05 0.52 -7.37
C ALA A 394 28.93 1.56 -8.47
N PRO A 395 29.80 1.51 -9.50
CA PRO A 395 29.64 2.35 -10.68
C PRO A 395 28.40 1.93 -11.47
N ILE A 396 27.75 2.92 -12.13
CA ILE A 396 26.60 2.69 -13.00
C ILE A 396 27.12 2.17 -14.34
N THR A 397 27.12 0.84 -14.51
CA THR A 397 27.47 0.20 -15.79
C THR A 397 26.31 0.36 -16.78
N PRO A 398 26.55 0.21 -18.11
CA PRO A 398 25.46 0.21 -19.10
C PRO A 398 24.34 -0.78 -18.76
N GLN A 399 24.69 -1.92 -18.19
CA GLN A 399 23.78 -2.96 -17.78
C GLN A 399 22.91 -2.50 -16.59
N ILE A 400 23.52 -1.88 -15.57
CA ILE A 400 22.80 -1.30 -14.40
C ILE A 400 21.90 -0.16 -14.87
N ALA A 401 22.41 0.73 -15.74
CA ALA A 401 21.62 1.83 -16.30
C ALA A 401 20.36 1.31 -17.03
N GLY A 402 20.53 0.27 -17.82
CA GLY A 402 19.41 -0.41 -18.50
C GLY A 402 18.40 -1.00 -17.52
N GLN A 403 18.86 -1.60 -16.44
CA GLN A 403 18.02 -2.21 -15.40
C GLN A 403 17.19 -1.16 -14.61
N LEU A 404 17.81 -0.02 -14.32
CA LEU A 404 17.18 1.08 -13.59
C LEU A 404 16.36 2.02 -14.51
N GLY A 405 16.34 1.75 -15.83
CA GLY A 405 15.61 2.56 -16.80
C GLY A 405 16.18 3.97 -16.99
N ILE A 406 17.43 4.21 -16.61
CA ILE A 406 18.12 5.50 -16.70
C ILE A 406 19.01 5.59 -17.94
N THR A 407 19.12 6.78 -18.49
CA THR A 407 20.03 7.06 -19.62
C THR A 407 21.34 7.67 -19.17
N ASP A 408 21.31 8.47 -18.11
CA ASP A 408 22.47 9.11 -17.51
C ASP A 408 23.17 8.15 -16.55
N ARG A 409 24.49 7.98 -16.71
CA ARG A 409 25.33 7.08 -15.93
C ARG A 409 26.23 7.79 -14.91
N ASP A 410 26.12 9.11 -14.79
CA ASP A 410 26.79 9.83 -13.74
C ASP A 410 26.20 9.43 -12.39
N GLY A 411 27.04 9.29 -11.38
CA GLY A 411 26.62 8.85 -10.06
C GLY A 411 27.17 7.51 -9.63
N VAL A 412 26.72 7.06 -8.48
CA VAL A 412 26.99 5.72 -7.93
C VAL A 412 25.67 5.07 -7.52
N VAL A 413 25.52 3.79 -7.81
CA VAL A 413 24.35 3.00 -7.38
C VAL A 413 24.59 2.38 -6.02
N VAL A 414 23.62 2.45 -5.13
CA VAL A 414 23.61 1.73 -3.86
C VAL A 414 23.33 0.26 -4.12
N THR A 415 24.25 -0.61 -3.76
CA THR A 415 24.15 -2.06 -4.00
C THR A 415 23.70 -2.84 -2.77
N HIS A 416 23.95 -2.30 -1.57
CA HIS A 416 23.51 -2.87 -0.31
C HIS A 416 23.37 -1.78 0.75
N VAL A 417 22.42 -1.94 1.67
CA VAL A 417 22.26 -1.07 2.85
C VAL A 417 22.15 -1.95 4.09
N GLU A 418 23.09 -1.78 5.02
CA GLU A 418 23.15 -2.53 6.26
C GLU A 418 22.08 -2.05 7.25
N LYS A 419 21.30 -2.99 7.81
CA LYS A 419 20.23 -2.67 8.77
C LYS A 419 20.80 -1.97 10.03
N GLY A 420 20.09 -0.94 10.50
CA GLY A 420 20.48 -0.20 11.71
C GLY A 420 21.49 0.93 11.49
N THR A 421 22.01 1.10 10.28
CA THR A 421 22.94 2.17 9.90
C THR A 421 22.23 3.49 9.62
N ASN A 422 23.01 4.55 9.47
CA ASN A 422 22.44 5.86 9.11
C ASN A 422 21.79 5.87 7.72
N ALA A 423 22.40 5.19 6.75
CA ALA A 423 21.80 5.02 5.42
C ALA A 423 20.43 4.32 5.50
N TYR A 424 20.31 3.25 6.31
CA TYR A 424 19.04 2.55 6.53
C TYR A 424 17.98 3.46 7.19
N ARG A 425 18.37 4.25 8.22
CA ARG A 425 17.43 5.12 8.96
C ARG A 425 16.85 6.26 8.12
N ILE A 426 17.59 6.76 7.14
CA ILE A 426 17.11 7.79 6.22
C ILE A 426 16.37 7.21 5.01
N GLY A 427 16.21 5.89 4.95
CA GLY A 427 15.42 5.22 3.93
C GLY A 427 16.14 4.99 2.61
N LEU A 428 17.48 5.01 2.58
CA LEU A 428 18.24 4.56 1.40
C LEU A 428 18.02 3.07 1.17
N LYS A 429 17.92 2.70 -0.10
CA LYS A 429 17.64 1.34 -0.54
C LYS A 429 18.61 0.92 -1.63
N GLN A 430 18.70 -0.37 -1.83
CA GLN A 430 19.36 -0.95 -2.99
C GLN A 430 18.69 -0.43 -4.28
N GLY A 431 19.48 0.00 -5.24
CA GLY A 431 19.00 0.60 -6.49
C GLY A 431 18.95 2.12 -6.49
N ASP A 432 19.07 2.78 -5.34
CA ASP A 432 19.20 4.23 -5.27
C ASP A 432 20.48 4.69 -5.97
N ILE A 433 20.40 5.84 -6.64
CA ILE A 433 21.55 6.45 -7.29
C ILE A 433 21.89 7.74 -6.58
N ILE A 434 23.10 7.86 -6.13
CA ILE A 434 23.60 9.10 -5.53
C ILE A 434 24.19 9.96 -6.65
N ARG A 435 23.56 11.10 -6.92
CA ARG A 435 23.91 12.03 -7.99
C ARG A 435 24.77 13.18 -7.51
N GLN A 436 24.56 13.61 -6.27
CA GLN A 436 25.24 14.80 -5.72
C GLN A 436 25.42 14.65 -4.20
N LEU A 437 26.49 15.18 -3.67
CA LEU A 437 26.81 15.30 -2.26
C LEU A 437 27.16 16.78 -1.96
N ASP A 438 26.33 17.46 -1.16
CA ASP A 438 26.35 18.91 -0.99
C ASP A 438 26.36 19.62 -2.36
N GLU A 439 27.37 20.45 -2.63
CA GLU A 439 27.54 21.15 -3.92
C GLU A 439 28.34 20.32 -4.96
N SER A 440 28.80 19.11 -4.60
CA SER A 440 29.68 18.30 -5.44
C SER A 440 28.90 17.28 -6.25
N GLN A 441 28.94 17.35 -7.56
CA GLN A 441 28.41 16.30 -8.42
C GLN A 441 29.23 15.02 -8.28
N VAL A 442 28.53 13.87 -8.23
CA VAL A 442 29.12 12.55 -8.21
C VAL A 442 29.02 11.98 -9.62
N THR A 443 30.13 11.84 -10.32
CA THR A 443 30.14 11.21 -11.66
C THR A 443 30.54 9.73 -11.61
N GLY A 444 31.05 9.28 -10.43
CA GLY A 444 31.42 7.89 -10.19
C GLY A 444 32.02 7.65 -8.82
N VAL A 445 32.44 6.41 -8.59
CA VAL A 445 32.96 5.92 -7.30
C VAL A 445 34.10 6.77 -6.77
N LYS A 446 34.99 7.25 -7.65
CA LYS A 446 36.14 8.07 -7.24
C LYS A 446 35.73 9.40 -6.63
N ASP A 447 34.76 10.07 -7.22
CA ASP A 447 34.25 11.35 -6.73
C ASP A 447 33.57 11.17 -5.38
N TYR A 448 32.75 10.13 -5.28
CA TYR A 448 32.10 9.72 -4.04
C TYR A 448 33.14 9.50 -2.91
N GLN A 449 34.14 8.68 -3.14
CA GLN A 449 35.18 8.39 -2.15
C GLN A 449 36.00 9.65 -1.77
N LYS A 450 36.34 10.49 -2.75
CA LYS A 450 37.06 11.72 -2.55
C LYS A 450 36.29 12.68 -1.63
N PHE A 451 34.99 12.79 -1.82
CA PHE A 451 34.12 13.61 -0.97
C PHE A 451 34.20 13.15 0.49
N PHE A 452 34.01 11.89 0.75
CA PHE A 452 34.01 11.34 2.11
C PHE A 452 35.39 11.35 2.80
N SER A 453 36.48 11.36 2.03
CA SER A 453 37.83 11.43 2.59
C SER A 453 38.17 12.74 3.29
N GLY A 454 37.39 13.81 3.02
CA GLY A 454 37.58 15.15 3.62
C GLY A 454 36.67 15.46 4.80
N LEU A 455 35.71 14.59 5.13
CA LEU A 455 34.67 14.89 6.10
C LEU A 455 35.09 14.61 7.54
N ARG A 456 34.51 15.39 8.46
CA ARG A 456 34.65 15.19 9.90
C ARG A 456 33.44 14.40 10.44
N ARG A 457 33.65 13.70 11.56
CA ARG A 457 32.58 12.99 12.24
C ARG A 457 31.42 13.90 12.59
N ASP A 458 30.19 13.41 12.42
CA ASP A 458 28.92 14.11 12.66
C ASP A 458 28.65 15.32 11.74
N GLU A 459 29.46 15.52 10.69
CA GLU A 459 29.19 16.48 9.64
C GLU A 459 27.93 16.08 8.86
N LYS A 460 27.02 17.03 8.62
CA LYS A 460 25.79 16.76 7.90
C LYS A 460 26.01 16.94 6.41
N ILE A 461 25.61 15.98 5.64
CA ILE A 461 25.73 15.91 4.19
C ILE A 461 24.33 15.97 3.60
N LEU A 462 24.11 16.83 2.63
CA LEU A 462 22.93 16.84 1.79
C LEU A 462 23.20 15.95 0.57
N MET A 463 22.39 14.91 0.37
CA MET A 463 22.51 14.01 -0.78
C MET A 463 21.34 14.20 -1.73
N VAL A 464 21.64 14.27 -3.02
CA VAL A 464 20.64 14.13 -4.08
C VAL A 464 20.63 12.68 -4.50
N VAL A 465 19.53 12.01 -4.23
CA VAL A 465 19.32 10.60 -4.53
C VAL A 465 18.25 10.47 -5.61
N GLU A 466 18.55 9.73 -6.68
CA GLU A 466 17.56 9.36 -7.69
C GLU A 466 17.08 7.93 -7.43
N ARG A 467 15.76 7.75 -7.40
CA ARG A 467 15.05 6.47 -7.31
C ARG A 467 13.88 6.52 -8.27
N ASP A 468 13.72 5.50 -9.10
CA ASP A 468 12.62 5.38 -10.08
C ASP A 468 12.43 6.66 -10.93
N GLN A 469 13.54 7.30 -11.35
CA GLN A 469 13.60 8.55 -12.12
C GLN A 469 13.09 9.80 -11.36
N GLN A 470 12.93 9.71 -10.04
CA GLN A 470 12.60 10.84 -9.17
C GLN A 470 13.79 11.22 -8.30
N PHE A 471 13.94 12.53 -8.03
CA PHE A 471 15.02 13.03 -7.20
C PHE A 471 14.54 13.35 -5.78
N TYR A 472 15.29 12.83 -4.81
CA TYR A 472 15.05 13.05 -3.39
C TYR A 472 16.23 13.77 -2.76
N LEU A 473 15.94 14.72 -1.89
CA LEU A 473 16.94 15.37 -1.05
C LEU A 473 16.92 14.74 0.32
N VAL A 474 18.03 14.11 0.71
CA VAL A 474 18.17 13.49 2.02
C VAL A 474 19.37 14.06 2.76
N THR A 475 19.22 14.31 4.06
CA THR A 475 20.33 14.77 4.90
C THR A 475 20.78 13.64 5.81
N ILE A 476 22.08 13.35 5.79
CA ILE A 476 22.68 12.29 6.62
C ILE A 476 23.87 12.84 7.41
N ALA A 477 24.03 12.36 8.65
CA ALA A 477 25.21 12.66 9.45
C ALA A 477 26.32 11.64 9.16
N PHE A 478 27.51 12.10 8.86
CA PHE A 478 28.66 11.25 8.60
C PHE A 478 29.17 10.59 9.87
N GLN A 479 29.20 9.28 9.87
CA GLN A 479 29.86 8.48 10.92
C GLN A 479 30.92 7.60 10.25
N PRO A 480 32.21 7.90 10.45
CA PRO A 480 33.26 7.05 9.91
C PRO A 480 33.16 5.65 10.49
N PRO A 481 33.51 4.60 9.74
CA PRO A 481 33.51 3.24 10.23
C PRO A 481 34.35 3.11 11.48
N GLN A 482 33.82 2.44 12.50
CA GLN A 482 34.61 2.12 13.68
C GLN A 482 35.70 1.15 13.21
N LYS A 483 36.99 1.57 13.33
CA LYS A 483 38.08 0.65 13.13
C LYS A 483 37.98 -0.44 14.19
N SER A 484 37.63 -1.66 13.74
CA SER A 484 37.70 -2.89 14.55
C SER A 484 39.12 -3.22 14.90
#